data_f8cab778586229072db49784a2e395e5
#
_entry.id   f8cab778586229072db49784a2e395e5
#
_cell.length_a   1.000
_cell.length_b   1.000
_cell.length_c   1.000
_cell.angle_alpha   90.00
_cell.angle_beta   90.00
_cell.angle_gamma   90.00
#
_symmetry.space_group_name_H-M   'P 1'
#
loop_
_entity.id
_entity.type
_entity.pdbx_description
1 polymer ?
#
loop_
_entity_poly.entity_id
_entity_poly.type
_entity_poly.pdbx_seq_one_letter_code
_entity_poly.pdbx_strand_id
1 'polypeptide(L)'
;TIEHTIDYLNSRGHKVGLVEVHLFRPFPAAEIVKAIPSTARAVAVLDRTKEPGSNGEPLFLDVVAALSEGVSRGDRASMPLVCGGRYGISSKEFTPGMVAGIVDELEKEEPRPRFTVGINDDVTNLSLPYTDLDIEDPKTLRAVFFGMGSDGTVGANKNTIKILGSDANTYAQGYFV
;
A
#
# COMPACT_ATOMS: atom_id res chain seq x y z
N THR A 1 2.12 7.28 2.69
CA THR A 1 3.35 6.62 2.19
C THR A 1 3.19 6.21 0.73
N ILE A 2 2.19 5.39 0.36
CA ILE A 2 2.06 4.88 -1.02
C ILE A 2 1.96 6.02 -2.02
N GLU A 3 1.02 6.94 -1.85
CA GLU A 3 0.79 8.08 -2.76
C GLU A 3 2.07 8.85 -3.05
N HIS A 4 2.76 9.34 -2.01
CA HIS A 4 4.02 10.07 -2.17
C HIS A 4 5.11 9.24 -2.86
N THR A 5 5.13 7.91 -2.62
CA THR A 5 6.09 7.03 -3.29
C THR A 5 5.75 6.88 -4.77
N ILE A 6 4.47 6.77 -5.12
CA ILE A 6 4.01 6.74 -6.52
C ILE A 6 4.39 8.03 -7.25
N ASP A 7 4.19 9.19 -6.62
CA ASP A 7 4.58 10.49 -7.19
C ASP A 7 6.10 10.55 -7.42
N TYR A 8 6.88 10.10 -6.44
CA TYR A 8 8.33 10.03 -6.57
C TYR A 8 8.76 9.10 -7.72
N LEU A 9 8.21 7.90 -7.81
CA LEU A 9 8.52 6.94 -8.88
C LEU A 9 8.13 7.46 -10.26
N ASN A 10 6.96 8.08 -10.38
CA ASN A 10 6.52 8.71 -11.63
C ASN A 10 7.45 9.85 -12.05
N SER A 11 7.98 10.63 -11.11
CA SER A 11 9.00 11.66 -11.39
C SER A 11 10.32 11.08 -11.93
N ARG A 12 10.57 9.79 -11.69
CA ARG A 12 11.73 9.04 -12.19
C ARG A 12 11.47 8.27 -13.48
N GLY A 13 10.26 8.38 -14.04
CA GLY A 13 9.90 7.80 -15.33
C GLY A 13 9.09 6.50 -15.25
N HIS A 14 8.76 6.01 -14.06
CA HIS A 14 7.79 4.93 -13.91
C HIS A 14 6.40 5.39 -14.37
N LYS A 15 5.55 4.44 -14.72
CA LYS A 15 4.15 4.69 -15.13
C LYS A 15 3.24 3.86 -14.24
N VAL A 16 3.06 4.29 -13.03
CA VAL A 16 2.29 3.59 -12.01
C VAL A 16 1.21 4.51 -11.42
N GLY A 17 0.06 3.95 -11.13
CA GLY A 17 -1.06 4.63 -10.48
C GLY A 17 -1.45 3.97 -9.17
N LEU A 18 -2.30 4.64 -8.40
CA LEU A 18 -2.85 4.16 -7.15
C LEU A 18 -4.37 4.23 -7.21
N VAL A 19 -5.02 3.16 -6.75
CA VAL A 19 -6.46 3.14 -6.45
C VAL A 19 -6.62 2.83 -4.97
N GLU A 20 -7.17 3.77 -4.21
CA GLU A 20 -7.46 3.60 -2.79
C GLU A 20 -8.92 3.17 -2.58
N VAL A 21 -9.10 1.99 -2.00
CA VAL A 21 -10.44 1.44 -1.73
C VAL A 21 -10.88 1.88 -0.34
N HIS A 22 -11.62 2.98 -0.23
CA HIS A 22 -12.17 3.48 1.02
C HIS A 22 -13.46 2.76 1.43
N LEU A 23 -14.30 2.42 0.47
CA LEU A 23 -15.54 1.66 0.69
C LEU A 23 -15.32 0.18 0.34
N PHE A 24 -15.14 -0.65 1.37
CA PHE A 24 -14.91 -2.09 1.18
C PHE A 24 -16.22 -2.89 1.08
N ARG A 25 -17.26 -2.48 1.79
CA ARG A 25 -18.59 -3.12 1.75
C ARG A 25 -19.71 -2.06 1.80
N PRO A 26 -20.67 -2.08 0.86
CA PRO A 26 -20.73 -2.93 -0.33
C PRO A 26 -19.56 -2.63 -1.28
N PHE A 27 -19.04 -3.66 -1.96
CA PHE A 27 -17.86 -3.48 -2.83
C PHE A 27 -18.23 -2.72 -4.10
N PRO A 28 -17.52 -1.61 -4.43
CA PRO A 28 -17.86 -0.75 -5.56
C PRO A 28 -17.24 -1.28 -6.87
N ALA A 29 -17.73 -2.44 -7.34
CA ALA A 29 -17.16 -3.18 -8.46
C ALA A 29 -17.06 -2.35 -9.75
N ALA A 30 -18.12 -1.61 -10.09
CA ALA A 30 -18.14 -0.79 -11.31
C ALA A 30 -17.11 0.35 -11.27
N GLU A 31 -16.96 0.98 -10.10
CA GLU A 31 -16.00 2.06 -9.87
C GLU A 31 -14.57 1.54 -9.94
N ILE A 32 -14.30 0.35 -9.41
CA ILE A 32 -12.98 -0.30 -9.50
C ILE A 32 -12.63 -0.60 -10.96
N VAL A 33 -13.54 -1.18 -11.73
CA VAL A 33 -13.33 -1.46 -13.15
C VAL A 33 -13.03 -0.17 -13.93
N LYS A 34 -13.73 0.91 -13.63
CA LYS A 34 -13.56 2.22 -14.26
C LYS A 34 -12.26 2.92 -13.83
N ALA A 35 -11.85 2.77 -12.57
CA ALA A 35 -10.66 3.42 -12.03
C ALA A 35 -9.36 2.84 -12.58
N ILE A 36 -9.36 1.55 -12.95
CA ILE A 36 -8.16 0.89 -13.50
C ILE A 36 -8.09 1.15 -15.00
N PRO A 37 -7.08 1.89 -15.51
CA PRO A 37 -6.96 2.20 -16.93
C PRO A 37 -6.92 0.95 -17.81
N SER A 38 -7.47 1.03 -19.01
CA SER A 38 -7.42 -0.07 -19.99
C SER A 38 -5.98 -0.41 -20.43
N THR A 39 -5.07 0.53 -20.26
CA THR A 39 -3.63 0.37 -20.54
C THR A 39 -2.85 -0.32 -19.41
N ALA A 40 -3.45 -0.54 -18.24
CA ALA A 40 -2.79 -1.22 -17.15
C ALA A 40 -2.52 -2.69 -17.50
N ARG A 41 -1.23 -3.08 -17.53
CA ARG A 41 -0.79 -4.45 -17.79
C ARG A 41 -0.92 -5.35 -16.57
N ALA A 42 -0.55 -4.81 -15.41
CA ALA A 42 -0.54 -5.53 -14.14
C ALA A 42 -1.13 -4.65 -13.03
N VAL A 43 -1.76 -5.28 -12.05
CA VAL A 43 -2.35 -4.65 -10.88
C VAL A 43 -1.91 -5.43 -9.65
N ALA A 44 -1.24 -4.79 -8.71
CA ALA A 44 -1.02 -5.36 -7.38
C ALA A 44 -2.19 -4.98 -6.46
N VAL A 45 -2.86 -5.96 -5.93
CA VAL A 45 -3.89 -5.76 -4.90
C VAL A 45 -3.25 -6.06 -3.55
N LEU A 46 -3.24 -5.06 -2.67
CA LEU A 46 -2.54 -5.13 -1.39
C LEU A 46 -3.54 -5.34 -0.24
N ASP A 47 -3.44 -6.46 0.41
CA ASP A 47 -4.23 -6.81 1.59
C ASP A 47 -3.37 -6.79 2.86
N ARG A 48 -3.85 -6.13 3.91
CA ARG A 48 -3.20 -6.12 5.23
C ARG A 48 -3.73 -7.24 6.11
N THR A 49 -4.00 -8.37 5.51
CA THR A 49 -4.50 -9.57 6.19
C THR A 49 -3.99 -10.82 5.50
N LYS A 50 -4.16 -11.97 6.15
CA LYS A 50 -3.96 -13.30 5.58
C LYS A 50 -5.24 -14.10 5.79
N GLU A 51 -5.72 -14.74 4.70
CA GLU A 51 -6.90 -15.60 4.74
C GLU A 51 -6.46 -17.06 4.54
N PRO A 52 -6.15 -17.80 5.62
CA PRO A 52 -5.69 -19.18 5.51
C PRO A 52 -6.75 -20.08 4.86
N GLY A 53 -6.33 -20.88 3.88
CA GLY A 53 -7.22 -21.82 3.17
C GLY A 53 -8.07 -21.19 2.07
N SER A 54 -8.03 -19.87 1.90
CA SER A 54 -8.68 -19.18 0.77
C SER A 54 -7.78 -19.17 -0.47
N ASN A 55 -8.39 -18.98 -1.64
CA ASN A 55 -7.69 -18.79 -2.91
C ASN A 55 -7.02 -17.41 -3.03
N GLY A 56 -7.19 -16.54 -2.05
CA GLY A 56 -6.58 -15.21 -1.98
C GLY A 56 -7.16 -14.41 -0.82
N GLU A 57 -6.59 -13.28 -0.57
CA GLU A 57 -7.04 -12.34 0.44
C GLU A 57 -8.33 -11.63 -0.02
N PRO A 58 -9.13 -11.07 0.91
CA PRO A 58 -10.48 -10.58 0.60
C PRO A 58 -10.52 -9.50 -0.50
N LEU A 59 -9.68 -8.46 -0.42
CA LEU A 59 -9.69 -7.40 -1.43
C LEU A 59 -9.24 -7.93 -2.79
N PHE A 60 -8.21 -8.79 -2.79
CA PHE A 60 -7.73 -9.43 -4.01
C PHE A 60 -8.86 -10.19 -4.72
N LEU A 61 -9.63 -11.00 -3.99
CA LEU A 61 -10.73 -11.79 -4.57
C LEU A 61 -11.83 -10.89 -5.13
N ASP A 62 -12.20 -9.83 -4.42
CA ASP A 62 -13.21 -8.88 -4.87
C ASP A 62 -12.78 -8.13 -6.14
N VAL A 63 -11.51 -7.70 -6.22
CA VAL A 63 -10.97 -7.02 -7.42
C VAL A 63 -10.93 -7.98 -8.62
N VAL A 64 -10.48 -9.23 -8.42
CA VAL A 64 -10.48 -10.25 -9.47
C VAL A 64 -11.89 -10.51 -9.98
N ALA A 65 -12.87 -10.67 -9.08
CA ALA A 65 -14.26 -10.87 -9.45
C ALA A 65 -14.82 -9.67 -10.23
N ALA A 66 -14.61 -8.44 -9.74
CA ALA A 66 -15.07 -7.22 -10.40
C ALA A 66 -14.50 -7.06 -11.81
N LEU A 67 -13.19 -7.27 -11.98
CA LEU A 67 -12.53 -7.17 -13.29
C LEU A 67 -13.01 -8.27 -14.25
N SER A 68 -13.19 -9.50 -13.76
CA SER A 68 -13.72 -10.62 -14.56
C SER A 68 -15.14 -10.34 -15.03
N GLU A 69 -16.01 -9.85 -14.16
CA GLU A 69 -17.37 -9.44 -14.52
C GLU A 69 -17.37 -8.26 -15.50
N GLY A 70 -16.48 -7.27 -15.30
CA GLY A 70 -16.33 -6.13 -16.19
C GLY A 70 -15.96 -6.55 -17.61
N VAL A 71 -15.05 -7.53 -17.75
CA VAL A 71 -14.74 -8.12 -19.07
C VAL A 71 -15.94 -8.86 -19.66
N SER A 72 -16.64 -9.66 -18.84
CA SER A 72 -17.80 -10.44 -19.30
C SER A 72 -18.98 -9.56 -19.76
N ARG A 73 -19.12 -8.36 -19.17
CA ARG A 73 -20.14 -7.38 -19.57
C ARG A 73 -19.73 -6.51 -20.74
N GLY A 74 -18.46 -6.52 -21.13
CA GLY A 74 -17.91 -5.63 -22.16
C GLY A 74 -17.51 -4.23 -21.65
N ASP A 75 -17.54 -4.01 -20.34
CA ASP A 75 -17.08 -2.75 -19.71
C ASP A 75 -15.56 -2.58 -19.84
N ARG A 76 -14.84 -3.68 -20.07
CA ARG A 76 -13.40 -3.74 -20.25
C ARG A 76 -13.04 -4.77 -21.32
N ALA A 77 -12.09 -4.43 -22.18
CA ALA A 77 -11.69 -5.30 -23.31
C ALA A 77 -10.91 -6.55 -22.87
N SER A 78 -10.11 -6.47 -21.81
CA SER A 78 -9.27 -7.57 -21.34
C SER A 78 -8.97 -7.45 -19.86
N MET A 79 -8.65 -8.57 -19.23
CA MET A 79 -8.20 -8.61 -17.85
C MET A 79 -6.71 -8.28 -17.77
N PRO A 80 -6.28 -7.33 -16.90
CA PRO A 80 -4.86 -7.18 -16.59
C PRO A 80 -4.37 -8.39 -15.78
N LEU A 81 -3.05 -8.56 -15.68
CA LEU A 81 -2.49 -9.49 -14.70
C LEU A 81 -2.78 -8.94 -13.28
N VAL A 82 -3.44 -9.73 -12.44
CA VAL A 82 -3.75 -9.32 -11.06
C VAL A 82 -2.90 -10.11 -10.08
N CYS A 83 -2.05 -9.41 -9.35
CA CYS A 83 -1.15 -9.97 -8.35
C CYS A 83 -1.68 -9.66 -6.94
N GLY A 84 -1.74 -10.67 -6.08
CA GLY A 84 -2.12 -10.49 -4.66
C GLY A 84 -0.91 -10.30 -3.78
N GLY A 85 -0.84 -9.17 -3.06
CA GLY A 85 0.24 -8.82 -2.16
C GLY A 85 -0.22 -8.69 -0.71
N ARG A 86 0.56 -9.22 0.23
CA ARG A 86 0.33 -9.05 1.67
C ARG A 86 1.40 -8.17 2.28
N TYR A 87 0.99 -7.25 3.14
CA TYR A 87 1.87 -6.29 3.79
C TYR A 87 1.38 -5.95 5.20
N GLY A 88 2.23 -5.37 6.03
CA GLY A 88 1.85 -4.69 7.27
C GLY A 88 1.13 -5.54 8.32
N ILE A 89 1.13 -6.87 8.20
CA ILE A 89 0.52 -7.79 9.17
C ILE A 89 1.25 -7.66 10.49
N SER A 90 0.50 -7.72 11.60
CA SER A 90 1.05 -7.54 12.97
C SER A 90 1.75 -6.20 13.17
N SER A 91 1.15 -5.12 12.64
CA SER A 91 1.69 -3.75 12.75
C SER A 91 3.10 -3.55 12.17
N LYS A 92 3.53 -4.42 11.27
CA LYS A 92 4.80 -4.23 10.56
C LYS A 92 4.74 -2.95 9.73
N GLU A 93 5.86 -2.26 9.64
CA GLU A 93 6.01 -1.07 8.81
C GLU A 93 5.73 -1.35 7.34
N PHE A 94 5.32 -0.30 6.64
CA PHE A 94 5.22 -0.29 5.19
C PHE A 94 5.90 0.97 4.65
N THR A 95 7.11 0.78 4.16
CA THR A 95 8.03 1.86 3.80
C THR A 95 7.97 2.20 2.30
N PRO A 96 8.48 3.38 1.89
CA PRO A 96 8.63 3.74 0.48
C PRO A 96 9.42 2.71 -0.32
N GLY A 97 10.49 2.14 0.26
CA GLY A 97 11.27 1.08 -0.38
C GLY A 97 10.46 -0.17 -0.68
N MET A 98 9.54 -0.55 0.21
CA MET A 98 8.63 -1.68 -0.03
C MET A 98 7.65 -1.40 -1.17
N VAL A 99 7.14 -0.17 -1.28
CA VAL A 99 6.29 0.24 -2.41
C VAL A 99 7.07 0.19 -3.73
N ALA A 100 8.30 0.69 -3.74
CA ALA A 100 9.19 0.61 -4.91
C ALA A 100 9.44 -0.84 -5.31
N GLY A 101 9.73 -1.74 -4.35
CA GLY A 101 9.91 -3.17 -4.63
C GLY A 101 8.66 -3.85 -5.22
N ILE A 102 7.45 -3.39 -4.86
CA ILE A 102 6.22 -3.87 -5.50
C ILE A 102 6.13 -3.36 -6.94
N VAL A 103 6.46 -2.10 -7.20
CA VAL A 103 6.46 -1.53 -8.56
C VAL A 103 7.47 -2.25 -9.43
N ASP A 104 8.69 -2.47 -8.94
CA ASP A 104 9.72 -3.24 -9.63
C ASP A 104 9.26 -4.66 -9.97
N GLU A 105 8.48 -5.29 -9.07
CA GLU A 105 7.91 -6.63 -9.35
C GLU A 105 6.88 -6.57 -10.47
N LEU A 106 5.97 -5.56 -10.46
CA LEU A 106 4.95 -5.40 -11.50
C LEU A 106 5.53 -5.06 -12.88
N GLU A 107 6.70 -4.46 -12.94
CA GLU A 107 7.38 -4.09 -14.19
C GLU A 107 8.11 -5.26 -14.84
N LYS A 108 8.29 -6.39 -14.15
CA LYS A 108 8.88 -7.59 -14.73
C LYS A 108 8.05 -8.13 -15.88
N GLU A 109 8.67 -8.90 -16.74
CA GLU A 109 7.98 -9.61 -17.81
C GLU A 109 6.98 -10.62 -17.24
N GLU A 110 7.37 -11.34 -16.18
CA GLU A 110 6.55 -12.30 -15.44
C GLU A 110 6.49 -11.94 -13.95
N PRO A 111 5.59 -11.02 -13.53
CA PRO A 111 5.40 -10.70 -12.13
C PRO A 111 4.85 -11.89 -11.34
N ARG A 112 5.24 -12.01 -10.10
CA ARG A 112 4.72 -13.06 -9.19
C ARG A 112 3.22 -12.88 -8.96
N PRO A 113 2.41 -13.91 -9.18
CA PRO A 113 0.95 -13.82 -8.97
C PRO A 113 0.58 -13.63 -7.49
N ARG A 114 1.47 -14.04 -6.58
CA ARG A 114 1.34 -13.86 -5.14
C ARG A 114 2.68 -13.46 -4.55
N PHE A 115 2.65 -12.49 -3.65
CA PHE A 115 3.85 -12.05 -2.94
C PHE A 115 3.51 -11.54 -1.53
N THR A 116 4.54 -11.40 -0.72
CA THR A 116 4.53 -10.63 0.52
C THR A 116 5.60 -9.54 0.43
N VAL A 117 5.50 -8.50 1.23
CA VAL A 117 6.54 -7.50 1.37
C VAL A 117 6.69 -7.09 2.83
N GLY A 118 7.94 -6.96 3.31
CA GLY A 118 8.24 -6.68 4.70
C GLY A 118 7.91 -7.82 5.66
N ILE A 119 7.75 -9.06 5.16
CA ILE A 119 7.50 -10.27 5.93
C ILE A 119 8.66 -11.23 5.67
N ASN A 120 9.62 -11.30 6.61
CA ASN A 120 10.87 -12.04 6.39
C ASN A 120 10.80 -13.50 6.85
N ASP A 121 9.84 -13.86 7.69
CA ASP A 121 9.62 -15.24 8.19
C ASP A 121 8.65 -16.01 7.28
N ASP A 122 8.83 -15.86 5.98
CA ASP A 122 7.96 -16.45 4.98
C ASP A 122 8.45 -17.86 4.60
N VAL A 123 7.77 -18.87 5.09
CA VAL A 123 8.06 -20.29 4.77
C VAL A 123 7.96 -20.59 3.28
N THR A 124 7.16 -19.82 2.57
CA THR A 124 6.90 -19.98 1.13
C THR A 124 7.83 -19.19 0.24
N ASN A 125 8.71 -18.36 0.82
CA ASN A 125 9.65 -17.48 0.12
C ASN A 125 8.98 -16.52 -0.88
N LEU A 126 7.83 -15.98 -0.50
CA LEU A 126 7.07 -15.03 -1.32
C LEU A 126 7.50 -13.57 -1.10
N SER A 127 8.36 -13.30 -0.10
CA SER A 127 8.76 -11.95 0.24
C SER A 127 9.56 -11.31 -0.88
N LEU A 128 9.12 -10.10 -1.30
CA LEU A 128 9.83 -9.33 -2.31
C LEU A 128 11.09 -8.71 -1.71
N PRO A 129 12.20 -8.68 -2.45
CA PRO A 129 13.33 -7.84 -2.10
C PRO A 129 12.96 -6.37 -2.30
N TYR A 130 13.51 -5.50 -1.47
CA TYR A 130 13.41 -4.06 -1.61
C TYR A 130 14.65 -3.39 -1.03
N THR A 131 14.91 -2.18 -1.46
CA THR A 131 15.98 -1.34 -0.93
C THR A 131 15.35 -0.18 -0.17
N ASP A 132 15.96 0.24 0.92
CA ASP A 132 15.50 1.39 1.68
C ASP A 132 15.49 2.63 0.78
N LEU A 133 14.38 3.36 0.83
CA LEU A 133 14.16 4.55 0.04
C LEU A 133 13.64 5.66 0.96
N ASP A 134 14.41 6.74 1.05
CA ASP A 134 14.00 7.96 1.74
C ASP A 134 13.51 8.98 0.70
N ILE A 135 12.23 9.33 0.80
CA ILE A 135 11.57 10.31 -0.08
C ILE A 135 11.06 11.53 0.71
N GLU A 136 11.42 11.64 1.98
CA GLU A 136 10.95 12.74 2.79
C GLU A 136 11.63 14.07 2.42
N ASP A 137 10.88 15.16 2.59
CA ASP A 137 11.43 16.50 2.47
C ASP A 137 12.55 16.68 3.53
N PRO A 138 13.74 17.15 3.15
CA PRO A 138 14.83 17.44 4.09
C PRO A 138 14.45 18.39 5.23
N LYS A 139 13.34 19.13 5.12
CA LYS A 139 12.79 20.00 6.16
C LYS A 139 11.93 19.23 7.17
N THR A 140 11.65 17.95 6.95
CA THR A 140 10.85 17.14 7.86
C THR A 140 11.60 16.88 9.15
N LEU A 141 11.02 17.30 10.30
CA LEU A 141 11.53 16.97 11.62
C LEU A 141 10.94 15.63 12.08
N ARG A 142 11.80 14.66 12.33
CA ARG A 142 11.41 13.36 12.91
C ARG A 142 11.74 13.34 14.38
N ALA A 143 10.79 12.91 15.21
CA ALA A 143 11.00 12.74 16.63
C ALA A 143 10.42 11.41 17.12
N VAL A 144 11.14 10.74 17.99
CA VAL A 144 10.70 9.49 18.62
C VAL A 144 10.57 9.71 20.12
N PHE A 145 9.42 9.37 20.67
CA PHE A 145 9.13 9.42 22.10
C PHE A 145 9.09 7.99 22.64
N PHE A 146 10.10 7.60 23.39
CA PHE A 146 10.13 6.31 24.05
C PHE A 146 9.46 6.38 25.41
N GLY A 147 8.54 5.48 25.67
CA GLY A 147 7.87 5.32 26.96
C GLY A 147 7.81 3.87 27.39
N MET A 148 7.73 3.64 28.68
CA MET A 148 7.63 2.29 29.27
C MET A 148 6.18 1.86 29.54
N GLY A 149 5.23 2.62 29.02
CA GLY A 149 3.80 2.43 29.30
C GLY A 149 3.37 3.11 30.59
N SER A 150 2.17 3.69 30.57
CA SER A 150 1.56 4.39 31.74
C SER A 150 2.41 5.49 32.39
N ASP A 151 3.33 6.08 31.66
CA ASP A 151 4.33 7.05 32.12
C ASP A 151 4.05 8.48 31.60
N GLY A 152 2.94 8.70 30.87
CA GLY A 152 2.56 9.98 30.31
C GLY A 152 3.16 10.29 28.92
N THR A 153 4.01 9.43 28.35
CA THR A 153 4.69 9.65 27.07
C THR A 153 3.70 9.89 25.93
N VAL A 154 2.60 9.12 25.86
CA VAL A 154 1.53 9.31 24.86
C VAL A 154 0.91 10.71 24.99
N GLY A 155 0.66 11.18 26.23
CA GLY A 155 0.16 12.53 26.51
C GLY A 155 1.15 13.61 26.07
N ALA A 156 2.42 13.42 26.35
CA ALA A 156 3.49 14.34 25.93
C ALA A 156 3.58 14.46 24.42
N ASN A 157 3.58 13.33 23.70
CA ASN A 157 3.58 13.32 22.23
C ASN A 157 2.34 14.04 21.66
N LYS A 158 1.12 13.72 22.16
CA LYS A 158 -0.12 14.41 21.73
C LYS A 158 -0.06 15.92 21.96
N ASN A 159 0.48 16.37 23.10
CA ASN A 159 0.64 17.79 23.37
C ASN A 159 1.66 18.44 22.43
N THR A 160 2.78 17.77 22.15
CA THR A 160 3.78 18.25 21.19
C THR A 160 3.16 18.47 19.81
N ILE A 161 2.38 17.50 19.32
CA ILE A 161 1.66 17.60 18.03
C ILE A 161 0.72 18.80 18.02
N LYS A 162 -0.03 19.02 19.11
CA LYS A 162 -0.95 20.17 19.24
C LYS A 162 -0.21 21.50 19.23
N ILE A 163 0.91 21.58 19.93
CA ILE A 163 1.72 22.81 20.00
C ILE A 163 2.31 23.12 18.63
N LEU A 164 2.92 22.14 17.96
CA LEU A 164 3.48 22.32 16.63
C LEU A 164 2.41 22.65 15.59
N GLY A 165 1.28 21.95 15.62
CA GLY A 165 0.16 22.18 14.70
C GLY A 165 -0.65 23.44 14.98
N SER A 166 -0.32 24.22 16.03
CA SER A 166 -0.90 25.55 16.24
C SER A 166 -0.32 26.62 15.31
N ASP A 167 0.85 26.38 14.74
CA ASP A 167 1.41 27.21 13.67
C ASP A 167 0.77 26.82 12.33
N ALA A 168 0.17 27.82 11.66
CA ALA A 168 -0.52 27.62 10.38
C ALA A 168 0.38 27.08 9.24
N ASN A 169 1.71 27.20 9.39
CA ASN A 169 2.69 26.74 8.39
C ASN A 169 3.34 25.41 8.77
N THR A 170 2.93 24.81 9.89
CA THR A 170 3.52 23.56 10.39
C THR A 170 2.47 22.46 10.41
N TYR A 171 2.75 21.36 9.74
CA TYR A 171 1.94 20.15 9.78
C TYR A 171 2.61 19.14 10.71
N ALA A 172 1.87 18.66 11.69
CA ALA A 172 2.38 17.70 12.65
C ALA A 172 1.50 16.45 12.71
N GLN A 173 2.13 15.27 12.65
CA GLN A 173 1.46 13.99 12.74
C GLN A 173 2.15 13.11 13.78
N GLY A 174 1.39 12.35 14.57
CA GLY A 174 1.90 11.34 15.47
C GLY A 174 1.38 9.96 15.17
N TYR A 175 2.27 8.99 15.25
CA TYR A 175 1.95 7.58 15.18
C TYR A 175 2.27 6.94 16.54
N PHE A 176 1.40 6.06 17.02
CA PHE A 176 1.52 5.42 18.32
C PHE A 176 1.50 3.90 18.15
N VAL A 177 2.46 3.24 18.75
CA VAL A 177 2.62 1.78 18.73
C VAL A 177 2.47 1.21 20.12
#